data_b8e7c5a0febbc152d8382a497ce0c0f5
#
_entry.id   b8e7c5a0febbc152d8382a497ce0c0f5
#
_cell.length_a   1.000
_cell.length_b   1.000
_cell.length_c   1.000
_cell.angle_alpha   90.00
_cell.angle_beta   90.00
_cell.angle_gamma   90.00
#
_symmetry.space_group_name_H-M   'P 1'
#
loop_
_entity.id
_entity.type
_entity.pdbx_description
1 polymer ?
#
loop_
_entity_poly.entity_id
_entity_poly.type
_entity_poly.pdbx_seq_one_letter_code
_entity_poly.pdbx_strand_id
1 'polypeptide(L)'
;YKEKVREMLAHIHRGDIYEANMCQEFYATGAIDPLETYERLNAISTPPFATYLRMEDQYLLSATPERYIRKIGEKIVTQPIKGTARRSDKEEEDYAFAKALQQNPKERSENIMIVDLVRNDLSRTARRGSVVVEELCEVYPFKQVHQMISTVTSQLGLGISPVDVIRSTFPMGSM
;
A
#
# COMPACT_ATOMS: atom_id res chain seq x y z
N TYR A 1 1.02 -6.93 23.37
CA TYR A 1 0.91 -5.94 22.29
C TYR A 1 1.11 -4.52 22.82
N LYS A 2 0.23 -4.01 23.72
CA LYS A 2 0.29 -2.62 24.22
C LYS A 2 1.64 -2.22 24.84
N GLU A 3 2.33 -3.13 25.51
CA GLU A 3 3.65 -2.90 26.09
C GLU A 3 4.70 -2.66 24.98
N LYS A 4 4.72 -3.52 23.97
CA LYS A 4 5.61 -3.35 22.80
C LYS A 4 5.35 -2.06 22.03
N VAL A 5 4.08 -1.63 21.90
CA VAL A 5 3.75 -0.33 21.31
C VAL A 5 4.31 0.82 22.14
N ARG A 6 4.25 0.74 23.48
CA ARG A 6 4.85 1.79 24.33
C ARG A 6 6.39 1.87 24.19
N GLU A 7 7.06 0.73 24.10
CA GLU A 7 8.51 0.65 23.83
C GLU A 7 8.84 1.33 22.48
N MET A 8 8.09 1.00 21.41
CA MET A 8 8.27 1.64 20.10
C MET A 8 8.02 3.15 20.14
N LEU A 9 6.96 3.58 20.80
CA LEU A 9 6.68 5.01 20.97
C LEU A 9 7.82 5.73 21.70
N ALA A 10 8.43 5.10 22.70
CA ALA A 10 9.59 5.67 23.38
C ALA A 10 10.79 5.86 22.44
N HIS A 11 11.03 4.92 21.51
CA HIS A 11 12.06 5.05 20.48
C HIS A 11 11.76 6.19 19.49
N ILE A 12 10.49 6.31 19.06
CA ILE A 12 10.04 7.40 18.17
C ILE A 12 10.22 8.77 18.86
N HIS A 13 9.76 8.91 20.11
CA HIS A 13 9.89 10.16 20.86
C HIS A 13 11.34 10.57 21.13
N ARG A 14 12.23 9.61 21.25
CA ARG A 14 13.67 9.82 21.43
C ARG A 14 14.39 10.17 20.12
N GLY A 15 13.74 9.92 18.97
CA GLY A 15 14.29 10.14 17.64
C GLY A 15 15.18 9.02 17.12
N ASP A 16 15.12 7.83 17.73
CA ASP A 16 15.87 6.65 17.26
C ASP A 16 15.30 6.11 15.94
N ILE A 17 13.99 6.20 15.77
CA ILE A 17 13.24 5.84 14.56
C ILE A 17 12.16 6.88 14.29
N TYR A 18 11.76 7.02 13.04
CA TYR A 18 10.74 8.00 12.65
C TYR A 18 9.33 7.40 12.71
N GLU A 19 9.16 6.21 12.17
CA GLU A 19 7.91 5.46 12.06
C GLU A 19 8.18 3.96 12.24
N ALA A 20 7.18 3.21 12.68
CA ALA A 20 7.24 1.76 12.73
C ALA A 20 5.84 1.15 12.55
N ASN A 21 5.72 0.13 11.73
CA ASN A 21 4.54 -0.69 11.60
C ASN A 21 4.67 -1.92 12.50
N MET A 22 3.83 -1.99 13.54
CA MET A 22 3.84 -3.14 14.44
C MET A 22 2.83 -4.18 13.99
N CYS A 23 3.32 -5.22 13.34
CA CYS A 23 2.51 -6.33 12.86
C CYS A 23 2.09 -7.27 14.01
N GLN A 24 0.89 -7.82 13.88
CA GLN A 24 0.37 -8.86 14.76
C GLN A 24 -0.26 -9.96 13.90
N GLU A 25 0.15 -11.19 14.15
CA GLU A 25 -0.46 -12.36 13.53
C GLU A 25 -1.69 -12.82 14.33
N PHE A 26 -2.78 -13.08 13.62
CA PHE A 26 -3.93 -13.83 14.14
C PHE A 26 -3.93 -15.21 13.50
N TYR A 27 -4.00 -16.24 14.30
CA TYR A 27 -4.02 -17.61 13.79
C TYR A 27 -5.15 -18.43 14.39
N ALA A 28 -5.56 -19.45 13.65
CA ALA A 28 -6.50 -20.46 14.11
C ALA A 28 -6.08 -21.84 13.62
N THR A 29 -6.41 -22.88 14.36
CA THR A 29 -6.20 -24.27 13.96
C THR A 29 -7.50 -24.82 13.41
N GLY A 30 -7.48 -25.40 12.22
CA GLY A 30 -8.66 -25.97 11.56
C GLY A 30 -8.37 -26.31 10.11
N ALA A 31 -9.30 -27.00 9.47
CA ALA A 31 -9.27 -27.25 8.03
C ALA A 31 -10.17 -26.24 7.31
N ILE A 32 -9.64 -25.62 6.28
CA ILE A 32 -10.39 -24.74 5.38
C ILE A 32 -10.17 -25.21 3.94
N ASP A 33 -11.14 -24.96 3.07
CA ASP A 33 -10.91 -25.03 1.61
C ASP A 33 -10.31 -23.69 1.17
N PRO A 34 -9.05 -23.65 0.69
CA PRO A 34 -8.40 -22.41 0.34
C PRO A 34 -9.06 -21.69 -0.85
N LEU A 35 -9.56 -22.46 -1.84
CA LEU A 35 -10.18 -21.88 -3.02
C LEU A 35 -11.54 -21.27 -2.68
N GLU A 36 -12.39 -22.00 -1.99
CA GLU A 36 -13.70 -21.49 -1.54
C GLU A 36 -13.52 -20.27 -0.63
N THR A 37 -12.53 -20.27 0.26
CA THR A 37 -12.21 -19.13 1.14
C THR A 37 -11.78 -17.93 0.30
N TYR A 38 -10.96 -18.11 -0.73
CA TYR A 38 -10.54 -17.05 -1.63
C TYR A 38 -11.72 -16.47 -2.41
N GLU A 39 -12.60 -17.30 -2.96
CA GLU A 39 -13.78 -16.87 -3.69
C GLU A 39 -14.71 -16.02 -2.82
N ARG A 40 -14.95 -16.45 -1.59
CA ARG A 40 -15.74 -15.69 -0.60
C ARG A 40 -15.09 -14.35 -0.25
N LEU A 41 -13.77 -14.34 0.01
CA LEU A 41 -13.00 -13.14 0.29
C LEU A 41 -13.10 -12.13 -0.87
N ASN A 42 -12.93 -12.62 -2.10
CA ASN A 42 -12.99 -11.81 -3.31
C ASN A 42 -14.40 -11.23 -3.55
N ALA A 43 -15.46 -12.02 -3.31
CA ALA A 43 -16.85 -11.57 -3.45
C ALA A 43 -17.22 -10.45 -2.45
N ILE A 44 -16.70 -10.53 -1.22
CA ILE A 44 -16.92 -9.51 -0.18
C ILE A 44 -16.15 -8.22 -0.51
N SER A 45 -14.87 -8.34 -0.87
CA SER A 45 -13.92 -7.22 -0.96
C SER A 45 -13.89 -6.58 -2.34
N THR A 46 -14.15 -7.34 -3.42
CA THR A 46 -14.00 -6.92 -4.82
C THR A 46 -12.72 -6.09 -5.06
N PRO A 47 -11.56 -6.59 -4.62
CA PRO A 47 -10.31 -5.82 -4.65
C PRO A 47 -9.74 -5.76 -6.06
N PRO A 48 -9.03 -4.68 -6.44
CA PRO A 48 -8.40 -4.59 -7.76
C PRO A 48 -7.21 -5.53 -7.95
N PHE A 49 -6.62 -6.04 -6.87
CA PHE A 49 -5.42 -6.90 -6.89
C PHE A 49 -5.63 -8.15 -6.05
N ALA A 50 -6.69 -8.90 -6.33
CA ALA A 50 -6.91 -10.21 -5.71
C ALA A 50 -5.83 -11.21 -6.16
N THR A 51 -5.32 -11.99 -5.22
CA THR A 51 -4.29 -12.99 -5.48
C THR A 51 -4.60 -14.30 -4.77
N TYR A 52 -4.54 -15.40 -5.51
CA TYR A 52 -4.50 -16.75 -5.01
C TYR A 52 -3.18 -17.38 -5.44
N LEU A 53 -2.32 -17.71 -4.50
CA LEU A 53 -1.04 -18.37 -4.75
C LEU A 53 -1.00 -19.68 -3.99
N ARG A 54 -0.57 -20.74 -4.68
CA ARG A 54 -0.27 -22.04 -4.09
C ARG A 54 1.19 -22.41 -4.33
N MET A 55 1.87 -22.77 -3.27
CA MET A 55 3.21 -23.32 -3.30
C MET A 55 3.20 -24.63 -2.49
N GLU A 56 3.16 -25.76 -3.17
CA GLU A 56 3.01 -27.10 -2.58
C GLU A 56 1.75 -27.20 -1.70
N ASP A 57 1.91 -27.23 -0.39
CA ASP A 57 0.86 -27.28 0.64
C ASP A 57 0.56 -25.93 1.30
N GLN A 58 1.27 -24.88 0.90
CA GLN A 58 1.06 -23.51 1.38
C GLN A 58 0.20 -22.70 0.44
N TYR A 59 -0.72 -21.94 1.00
CA TYR A 59 -1.64 -21.10 0.25
C TYR A 59 -1.57 -19.66 0.77
N LEU A 60 -1.54 -18.69 -0.15
CA LEU A 60 -1.67 -17.27 0.16
C LEU A 60 -2.90 -16.74 -0.56
N LEU A 61 -3.83 -16.17 0.21
CA LEU A 61 -5.05 -15.56 -0.28
C LEU A 61 -5.00 -14.07 0.09
N SER A 62 -5.06 -13.21 -0.91
CA SER A 62 -4.96 -11.76 -0.69
C SER A 62 -6.07 -11.02 -1.42
N ALA A 63 -6.62 -10.00 -0.74
CA ALA A 63 -7.60 -9.07 -1.25
C ALA A 63 -7.11 -7.64 -0.97
N THR A 64 -6.14 -7.18 -1.78
CA THR A 64 -5.50 -5.88 -1.57
C THR A 64 -5.99 -4.82 -2.56
N PRO A 65 -6.22 -3.57 -2.12
CA PRO A 65 -6.44 -2.43 -2.99
C PRO A 65 -5.13 -1.79 -3.48
N GLU A 66 -3.97 -2.17 -2.92
CA GLU A 66 -2.71 -1.50 -3.13
C GLU A 66 -1.89 -2.09 -4.27
N ARG A 67 -1.45 -1.22 -5.18
CA ARG A 67 -0.51 -1.57 -6.25
C ARG A 67 0.91 -1.35 -5.78
N TYR A 68 1.66 -2.44 -5.60
CA TYR A 68 3.09 -2.33 -5.35
C TYR A 68 3.83 -1.77 -6.56
N ILE A 69 3.92 -2.53 -7.64
CA ILE A 69 4.61 -2.14 -8.87
C ILE A 69 3.86 -2.66 -10.10
N ARG A 70 3.79 -1.83 -11.14
CA ARG A 70 3.38 -2.22 -12.49
C ARG A 70 4.41 -1.74 -13.49
N LYS A 71 4.87 -2.63 -14.37
CA LYS A 71 5.72 -2.31 -15.52
C LYS A 71 4.88 -2.30 -16.79
N ILE A 72 5.01 -1.24 -17.58
CA ILE A 72 4.36 -1.08 -18.90
C ILE A 72 5.42 -0.56 -19.86
N GLY A 73 5.95 -1.41 -20.75
CA GLY A 73 7.14 -1.04 -21.51
C GLY A 73 8.29 -0.72 -20.56
N GLU A 74 8.87 0.46 -20.69
CA GLU A 74 9.91 0.97 -19.77
C GLU A 74 9.35 1.78 -18.60
N LYS A 75 8.04 2.07 -18.57
CA LYS A 75 7.41 2.82 -17.48
C LYS A 75 7.14 1.90 -16.28
N ILE A 76 7.60 2.33 -15.13
CA ILE A 76 7.26 1.77 -13.82
C ILE A 76 6.20 2.67 -13.18
N VAL A 77 5.18 2.06 -12.58
CA VAL A 77 4.12 2.74 -11.84
C VAL A 77 4.00 2.09 -10.47
N THR A 78 3.98 2.89 -9.42
CA THR A 78 3.67 2.47 -8.05
C THR A 78 2.62 3.38 -7.46
N GLN A 79 1.73 2.83 -6.61
CA GLN A 79 0.61 3.57 -6.05
C GLN A 79 0.48 3.28 -4.55
N PRO A 80 1.36 3.88 -3.73
CA PRO A 80 1.31 3.70 -2.28
C PRO A 80 0.02 4.28 -1.70
N ILE A 81 -0.53 3.57 -0.72
CA ILE A 81 -1.73 3.97 0.02
C ILE A 81 -1.34 4.31 1.46
N LYS A 82 -1.68 5.50 1.91
CA LYS A 82 -1.72 5.89 3.32
C LYS A 82 -2.91 6.82 3.52
N GLY A 83 -3.71 6.52 4.51
CA GLY A 83 -4.95 7.22 4.79
C GLY A 83 -6.19 6.45 4.34
N THR A 84 -7.10 6.20 5.29
CA THR A 84 -8.32 5.41 5.07
C THR A 84 -9.49 6.08 5.79
N ALA A 85 -10.64 6.16 5.10
CA ALA A 85 -11.91 6.54 5.71
C ALA A 85 -12.99 5.50 5.39
N ARG A 86 -13.99 5.42 6.27
CA ARG A 86 -15.13 4.53 6.06
C ARG A 86 -16.01 5.02 4.92
N ARG A 87 -16.79 4.10 4.35
CA ARG A 87 -17.90 4.42 3.44
C ARG A 87 -19.18 4.70 4.22
N SER A 88 -20.13 5.36 3.56
CA SER A 88 -21.50 5.50 4.03
C SER A 88 -22.48 5.17 2.92
N ASP A 89 -23.64 4.61 3.28
CA ASP A 89 -24.76 4.39 2.34
C ASP A 89 -25.46 5.70 1.96
N LYS A 90 -25.22 6.78 2.71
CA LYS A 90 -25.75 8.13 2.42
C LYS A 90 -24.70 8.90 1.62
N GLU A 91 -25.04 9.28 0.41
CA GLU A 91 -24.14 9.94 -0.55
C GLU A 91 -23.49 11.20 0.01
N GLU A 92 -24.25 12.06 0.69
CA GLU A 92 -23.73 13.30 1.31
C GLU A 92 -22.69 13.01 2.41
N GLU A 93 -22.95 12.00 3.25
CA GLU A 93 -22.04 11.58 4.33
C GLU A 93 -20.80 10.91 3.74
N ASP A 94 -20.95 10.07 2.71
CA ASP A 94 -19.85 9.41 2.01
C ASP A 94 -18.89 10.42 1.37
N TYR A 95 -19.46 11.43 0.70
CA TYR A 95 -18.69 12.55 0.15
C TYR A 95 -17.96 13.35 1.24
N ALA A 96 -18.64 13.61 2.37
CA ALA A 96 -18.03 14.31 3.49
C ALA A 96 -16.83 13.54 4.08
N PHE A 97 -16.91 12.21 4.19
CA PHE A 97 -15.79 11.37 4.64
C PHE A 97 -14.62 11.39 3.66
N ALA A 98 -14.88 11.28 2.36
CA ALA A 98 -13.84 11.39 1.35
C ALA A 98 -13.12 12.75 1.40
N LYS A 99 -13.89 13.84 1.51
CA LYS A 99 -13.36 15.19 1.60
C LYS A 99 -12.57 15.43 2.91
N ALA A 100 -13.08 14.92 4.03
CA ALA A 100 -12.37 14.99 5.31
C ALA A 100 -11.03 14.23 5.26
N LEU A 101 -11.00 13.05 4.63
CA LEU A 101 -9.76 12.30 4.41
C LEU A 101 -8.78 13.10 3.55
N GLN A 102 -9.22 13.64 2.41
CA GLN A 102 -8.38 14.41 1.50
C GLN A 102 -7.75 15.65 2.16
N GLN A 103 -8.46 16.26 3.11
CA GLN A 103 -8.02 17.45 3.82
C GLN A 103 -7.30 17.16 5.15
N ASN A 104 -7.21 15.90 5.58
CA ASN A 104 -6.61 15.53 6.86
C ASN A 104 -5.10 15.77 6.84
N PRO A 105 -4.56 16.69 7.67
CA PRO A 105 -3.12 17.02 7.62
C PRO A 105 -2.23 15.84 8.00
N LYS A 106 -2.66 14.99 8.95
CA LYS A 106 -1.89 13.83 9.40
C LYS A 106 -1.79 12.80 8.26
N GLU A 107 -2.93 12.38 7.68
CA GLU A 107 -2.96 11.38 6.61
C GLU A 107 -2.19 11.86 5.36
N ARG A 108 -2.31 13.15 5.04
CA ARG A 108 -1.53 13.77 3.95
C ARG A 108 -0.03 13.74 4.24
N SER A 109 0.39 14.09 5.46
CA SER A 109 1.81 14.09 5.82
C SER A 109 2.41 12.69 5.75
N GLU A 110 1.70 11.68 6.24
CA GLU A 110 2.12 10.27 6.15
C GLU A 110 2.20 9.81 4.68
N ASN A 111 1.20 10.16 3.85
CA ASN A 111 1.21 9.80 2.43
C ASN A 111 2.38 10.47 1.69
N ILE A 112 2.62 11.77 1.91
CA ILE A 112 3.73 12.52 1.29
C ILE A 112 5.09 11.93 1.70
N MET A 113 5.26 11.51 2.94
CA MET A 113 6.48 10.86 3.42
C MET A 113 6.73 9.54 2.66
N ILE A 114 5.71 8.72 2.48
CA ILE A 114 5.83 7.48 1.69
C ILE A 114 6.10 7.76 0.22
N VAL A 115 5.50 8.80 -0.35
CA VAL A 115 5.81 9.25 -1.72
C VAL A 115 7.28 9.60 -1.86
N ASP A 116 7.88 10.29 -0.90
CA ASP A 116 9.30 10.65 -0.94
C ASP A 116 10.21 9.42 -0.86
N LEU A 117 9.88 8.47 0.02
CA LEU A 117 10.57 7.18 0.10
C LEU A 117 10.50 6.41 -1.22
N VAL A 118 9.31 6.29 -1.81
CA VAL A 118 9.07 5.61 -3.07
C VAL A 118 9.81 6.28 -4.24
N ARG A 119 9.85 7.61 -4.27
CA ARG A 119 10.66 8.36 -5.27
C ARG A 119 12.14 8.03 -5.15
N ASN A 120 12.67 7.97 -3.94
CA ASN A 120 14.04 7.57 -3.68
C ASN A 120 14.31 6.13 -4.18
N ASP A 121 13.42 5.18 -3.88
CA ASP A 121 13.56 3.80 -4.30
C ASP A 121 13.53 3.65 -5.83
N LEU A 122 12.57 4.27 -6.49
CA LEU A 122 12.50 4.26 -7.97
C LEU A 122 13.71 4.93 -8.60
N SER A 123 14.29 5.95 -7.97
CA SER A 123 15.44 6.69 -8.50
C SER A 123 16.67 5.81 -8.73
N ARG A 124 16.82 4.71 -7.98
CA ARG A 124 17.93 3.76 -8.07
C ARG A 124 17.96 2.98 -9.39
N THR A 125 16.79 2.81 -10.01
CA THR A 125 16.63 2.02 -11.25
C THR A 125 16.10 2.84 -12.41
N ALA A 126 15.78 4.10 -12.18
CA ALA A 126 15.21 5.00 -13.16
C ALA A 126 16.26 5.68 -14.04
N ARG A 127 15.88 6.08 -15.24
CA ARG A 127 16.61 7.09 -16.02
C ARG A 127 16.65 8.39 -15.22
N ARG A 128 17.78 9.07 -15.27
CA ARG A 128 17.97 10.34 -14.57
C ARG A 128 16.85 11.35 -14.93
N GLY A 129 16.22 11.92 -13.91
CA GLY A 129 15.16 12.91 -14.06
C GLY A 129 13.80 12.37 -14.49
N SER A 130 13.61 11.04 -14.56
CA SER A 130 12.35 10.44 -15.02
C SER A 130 11.37 10.09 -13.91
N VAL A 131 11.74 10.24 -12.64
CA VAL A 131 10.83 10.00 -11.51
C VAL A 131 9.87 11.17 -11.36
N VAL A 132 8.57 10.90 -11.50
CA VAL A 132 7.50 11.91 -11.46
C VAL A 132 6.41 11.47 -10.51
N VAL A 133 5.87 12.40 -9.74
CA VAL A 133 4.62 12.22 -8.97
C VAL A 133 3.49 12.70 -9.88
N GLU A 134 2.73 11.76 -10.44
CA GLU A 134 1.61 12.06 -11.34
C GLU A 134 0.36 12.48 -10.56
N GLU A 135 0.16 11.88 -9.37
CA GLU A 135 -0.95 12.21 -8.47
C GLU A 135 -0.45 12.22 -7.03
N LEU A 136 -0.92 13.15 -6.22
CA LEU A 136 -0.51 13.31 -4.82
C LEU A 136 -1.74 13.43 -3.90
N CYS A 137 -1.89 12.46 -2.99
CA CYS A 137 -2.94 12.43 -1.97
C CYS A 137 -4.38 12.48 -2.55
N GLU A 138 -4.62 11.79 -3.68
CA GLU A 138 -5.95 11.66 -4.24
C GLU A 138 -6.76 10.60 -3.50
N VAL A 139 -8.07 10.81 -3.36
CA VAL A 139 -8.96 9.91 -2.63
C VAL A 139 -9.79 9.10 -3.61
N TYR A 140 -9.69 7.78 -3.51
CA TYR A 140 -10.39 6.82 -4.35
C TYR A 140 -11.41 6.01 -3.54
N PRO A 141 -12.65 5.88 -4.03
CA PRO A 141 -13.65 5.04 -3.39
C PRO A 141 -13.47 3.58 -3.77
N PHE A 142 -13.30 2.72 -2.77
CA PHE A 142 -13.43 1.27 -2.89
C PHE A 142 -14.76 0.82 -2.29
N LYS A 143 -15.12 -0.45 -2.47
CA LYS A 143 -16.40 -0.98 -2.00
C LYS A 143 -16.62 -0.76 -0.49
N GLN A 144 -15.57 -0.90 0.32
CA GLN A 144 -15.67 -0.86 1.78
C GLN A 144 -15.08 0.40 2.42
N VAL A 145 -14.17 1.08 1.72
CA VAL A 145 -13.39 2.21 2.26
C VAL A 145 -13.07 3.24 1.18
N HIS A 146 -12.81 4.48 1.61
CA HIS A 146 -12.04 5.44 0.84
C HIS A 146 -10.56 5.29 1.17
N GLN A 147 -9.70 5.34 0.16
CA GLN A 147 -8.25 5.26 0.32
C GLN A 147 -7.58 6.49 -0.29
N MET A 148 -6.60 7.05 0.42
CA MET A 148 -5.74 8.10 -0.11
C MET A 148 -4.55 7.48 -0.82
N ILE A 149 -4.45 7.73 -2.12
CA ILE A 149 -3.46 7.12 -3.02
C ILE A 149 -2.64 8.22 -3.68
N SER A 150 -1.34 8.00 -3.78
CA SER A 150 -0.48 8.78 -4.65
C SER A 150 0.07 7.91 -5.77
N THR A 151 0.29 8.48 -6.95
CA THR A 151 0.84 7.78 -8.10
C THR A 151 2.22 8.32 -8.42
N VAL A 152 3.23 7.46 -8.33
CA VAL A 152 4.62 7.78 -8.69
C VAL A 152 5.04 6.92 -9.85
N THR A 153 5.68 7.54 -10.84
CA THR A 153 6.14 6.85 -12.04
C THR A 153 7.61 7.11 -12.31
N SER A 154 8.23 6.21 -13.07
CA SER A 154 9.60 6.40 -13.59
C SER A 154 9.78 5.67 -14.93
N GLN A 155 10.85 6.01 -15.65
CA GLN A 155 11.31 5.24 -16.82
C GLN A 155 12.55 4.44 -16.43
N LEU A 156 12.57 3.16 -16.74
CA LEU A 156 13.70 2.28 -16.44
C LEU A 156 14.99 2.75 -17.09
N GLY A 157 16.08 2.65 -16.35
CA GLY A 157 17.42 2.80 -16.88
C GLY A 157 17.79 1.70 -17.89
N LEU A 158 18.77 1.97 -18.75
CA LEU A 158 19.26 1.00 -19.71
C LEU A 158 19.85 -0.22 -18.98
N GLY A 159 19.46 -1.42 -19.41
CA GLY A 159 19.95 -2.68 -18.86
C GLY A 159 19.37 -3.07 -17.49
N ILE A 160 18.42 -2.31 -16.94
CA ILE A 160 17.76 -2.63 -15.68
C ILE A 160 16.65 -3.64 -15.92
N SER A 161 16.69 -4.75 -15.19
CA SER A 161 15.66 -5.79 -15.23
C SER A 161 14.51 -5.51 -14.23
N PRO A 162 13.33 -6.11 -14.42
CA PRO A 162 12.25 -6.05 -13.41
C PRO A 162 12.67 -6.58 -12.04
N VAL A 163 13.58 -7.55 -12.00
CA VAL A 163 14.12 -8.12 -10.75
C VAL A 163 14.93 -7.07 -9.99
N ASP A 164 15.71 -6.25 -10.69
CA ASP A 164 16.50 -5.18 -10.06
C ASP A 164 15.57 -4.12 -9.44
N VAL A 165 14.44 -3.82 -10.10
CA VAL A 165 13.41 -2.94 -9.52
C VAL A 165 12.87 -3.51 -8.21
N ILE A 166 12.47 -4.78 -8.21
CA ILE A 166 11.96 -5.44 -6.99
C ILE A 166 13.04 -5.42 -5.89
N ARG A 167 14.29 -5.77 -6.20
CA ARG A 167 15.39 -5.76 -5.21
C ARG A 167 15.66 -4.38 -4.61
N SER A 168 15.46 -3.31 -5.38
CA SER A 168 15.73 -1.94 -4.92
C SER A 168 14.57 -1.31 -4.16
N THR A 169 13.35 -1.85 -4.28
CA THR A 169 12.12 -1.27 -3.71
C THR A 169 11.46 -2.15 -2.65
N PHE A 170 11.92 -3.40 -2.47
CA PHE A 170 11.38 -4.31 -1.45
C PHE A 170 12.16 -4.19 -0.13
N PRO A 171 11.50 -4.21 1.05
CA PRO A 171 10.04 -4.19 1.23
C PRO A 171 9.41 -2.88 0.81
N MET A 172 8.11 -2.93 0.46
CA MET A 172 7.35 -1.75 0.05
C MET A 172 7.28 -0.72 1.17
N GLY A 173 7.53 0.56 0.86
CA GLY A 173 7.62 1.62 1.85
C GLY A 173 6.32 1.95 2.60
N SER A 174 5.15 1.53 2.08
CA SER A 174 3.84 1.69 2.73
C SER A 174 3.52 0.60 3.78
N MET A 175 4.36 -0.43 3.87
CA MET A 175 4.23 -1.51 4.87
C MET A 175 4.68 -1.07 6.25
#